data_3b73be3fb477e15b9a1076b301426c2f
#
_entry.id   3b73be3fb477e15b9a1076b301426c2f
#
_cell.length_a   1.000
_cell.length_b   1.000
_cell.length_c   1.000
_cell.angle_alpha   90.00
_cell.angle_beta   90.00
_cell.angle_gamma   90.00
#
_symmetry.space_group_name_H-M   'P 1'
#
loop_
_entity.id
_entity.type
_entity.pdbx_description
1 polymer ?
#
loop_
_entity_poly.entity_id
_entity_poly.type
_entity_poly.pdbx_seq_one_letter_code
_entity_poly.pdbx_strand_id
1 'polypeptide(L)'
;MKNVLVIGAGLCGSLLTLRLAQEGFNVTLVEKRPDLRRVTLDAGRSINLALSNRGLRSLKIAGLEDAVHELLIPMTGRMIHEKTSQKTFLSPYSGREDEYINSVSRPGLNKLLLNEVDKLSNVKTVFNHECVSVDFETPSATFKEFETEKEITYKADVIFGTDGAGSAVRAAMIHDKSFLFNISHQWLEHGYKELEILPGENNGYKIYKNALHIWPRGEYMLIALPNLDGSFTVTLFLPHKNSKYSFETLTNPEKVEAFFKQEFPNVLALIPNLTEQFFENPIGTLGTVKCSPWHHSGKAVIMGDAAHAM
;
A
#
# COMPACT_ATOMS: atom_id res chain seq x y z
N MET A 1 -13.36 -2.85 -30.54
CA MET A 1 -12.47 -2.94 -29.35
C MET A 1 -13.25 -3.56 -28.21
N LYS A 2 -12.63 -4.36 -27.35
CA LYS A 2 -13.30 -4.88 -26.15
C LYS A 2 -13.32 -3.81 -25.07
N ASN A 3 -14.42 -3.76 -24.33
CA ASN A 3 -14.60 -2.87 -23.20
C ASN A 3 -14.22 -3.59 -21.91
N VAL A 4 -13.40 -2.98 -21.10
CA VAL A 4 -12.90 -3.52 -19.84
C VAL A 4 -13.30 -2.59 -18.70
N LEU A 5 -13.78 -3.17 -17.60
CA LEU A 5 -14.06 -2.46 -16.37
C LEU A 5 -13.01 -2.85 -15.32
N VAL A 6 -12.27 -1.87 -14.82
CA VAL A 6 -11.31 -2.02 -13.73
C VAL A 6 -11.88 -1.36 -12.48
N ILE A 7 -12.03 -2.11 -11.41
CA ILE A 7 -12.60 -1.65 -10.14
C ILE A 7 -11.48 -1.49 -9.12
N GLY A 8 -11.23 -0.24 -8.71
CA GLY A 8 -10.16 0.16 -7.79
C GLY A 8 -8.95 0.76 -8.50
N ALA A 9 -8.69 2.05 -8.29
CA ALA A 9 -7.56 2.80 -8.85
C ALA A 9 -6.34 2.86 -7.91
N GLY A 10 -6.09 1.78 -7.16
CA GLY A 10 -4.82 1.55 -6.46
C GLY A 10 -3.68 1.28 -7.44
N LEU A 11 -2.47 0.99 -6.94
CA LEU A 11 -1.30 0.73 -7.79
C LEU A 11 -1.54 -0.38 -8.81
N CYS A 12 -2.19 -1.47 -8.38
CA CYS A 12 -2.51 -2.60 -9.25
C CYS A 12 -3.48 -2.18 -10.37
N GLY A 13 -4.60 -1.55 -10.03
CA GLY A 13 -5.62 -1.17 -11.01
C GLY A 13 -5.17 -0.07 -11.96
N SER A 14 -4.44 0.93 -11.46
CA SER A 14 -3.91 2.00 -12.31
C SER A 14 -2.88 1.47 -13.31
N LEU A 15 -1.95 0.61 -12.88
CA LEU A 15 -0.97 -0.01 -13.78
C LEU A 15 -1.62 -0.95 -14.79
N LEU A 16 -2.61 -1.75 -14.36
CA LEU A 16 -3.37 -2.62 -15.25
C LEU A 16 -4.15 -1.81 -16.30
N THR A 17 -4.82 -0.74 -15.87
CA THR A 17 -5.55 0.18 -16.76
C THR A 17 -4.63 0.75 -17.84
N LEU A 18 -3.45 1.26 -17.43
CA LEU A 18 -2.45 1.77 -18.36
C LEU A 18 -2.06 0.72 -19.40
N ARG A 19 -1.74 -0.50 -18.96
CA ARG A 19 -1.33 -1.59 -19.85
C ARG A 19 -2.44 -2.04 -20.80
N LEU A 20 -3.65 -2.22 -20.29
CA LEU A 20 -4.79 -2.60 -21.13
C LEU A 20 -5.09 -1.54 -22.19
N ALA A 21 -5.03 -0.27 -21.83
CA ALA A 21 -5.26 0.82 -22.77
C ALA A 21 -4.15 0.91 -23.84
N GLN A 22 -2.89 0.70 -23.48
CA GLN A 22 -1.77 0.59 -24.42
C GLN A 22 -1.94 -0.56 -25.43
N GLU A 23 -2.58 -1.66 -25.00
CA GLU A 23 -2.94 -2.80 -25.87
C GLU A 23 -4.23 -2.57 -26.68
N GLY A 24 -4.82 -1.37 -26.63
CA GLY A 24 -5.96 -0.99 -27.45
C GLY A 24 -7.33 -1.35 -26.88
N PHE A 25 -7.46 -1.72 -25.60
CA PHE A 25 -8.75 -1.89 -24.97
C PHE A 25 -9.37 -0.54 -24.59
N ASN A 26 -10.70 -0.44 -24.63
CA ASN A 26 -11.41 0.66 -23.98
C ASN A 26 -11.56 0.35 -22.50
N VAL A 27 -11.03 1.17 -21.61
CA VAL A 27 -11.02 0.89 -20.18
C VAL A 27 -11.85 1.92 -19.42
N THR A 28 -12.76 1.43 -18.57
CA THR A 28 -13.40 2.25 -17.54
C THR A 28 -12.76 1.88 -16.21
N LEU A 29 -12.07 2.83 -15.59
CA LEU A 29 -11.46 2.71 -14.26
C LEU A 29 -12.34 3.41 -13.23
N VAL A 30 -12.81 2.67 -12.20
CA VAL A 30 -13.69 3.23 -11.16
C VAL A 30 -13.05 3.09 -9.79
N GLU A 31 -13.02 4.17 -9.03
CA GLU A 31 -12.43 4.25 -7.68
C GLU A 31 -13.44 4.84 -6.70
N LYS A 32 -13.53 4.23 -5.52
CA LYS A 32 -14.41 4.71 -4.45
C LYS A 32 -13.94 5.98 -3.77
N ARG A 33 -12.63 6.18 -3.67
CA ARG A 33 -12.04 7.37 -3.04
C ARG A 33 -12.04 8.55 -4.01
N PRO A 34 -11.90 9.78 -3.49
CA PRO A 34 -11.64 10.95 -4.31
C PRO A 34 -10.31 10.80 -5.05
N ASP A 35 -10.14 11.59 -6.10
CA ASP A 35 -8.87 11.67 -6.81
C ASP A 35 -7.76 12.18 -5.88
N LEU A 36 -6.83 11.31 -5.51
CA LEU A 36 -5.72 11.59 -4.59
C LEU A 36 -4.74 12.68 -5.12
N ARG A 37 -4.86 13.05 -6.38
CA ARG A 37 -4.09 14.17 -6.95
C ARG A 37 -4.68 15.54 -6.59
N ARG A 38 -5.97 15.57 -6.21
CA ARG A 38 -6.75 16.79 -5.93
C ARG A 38 -7.03 17.01 -4.45
N VAL A 39 -6.70 16.04 -3.60
CA VAL A 39 -6.90 16.14 -2.15
C VAL A 39 -5.57 16.12 -1.43
N THR A 40 -5.47 16.89 -0.35
CA THR A 40 -4.33 16.79 0.56
C THR A 40 -4.48 15.51 1.36
N LEU A 41 -3.47 14.65 1.34
CA LEU A 41 -3.44 13.47 2.20
C LEU A 41 -3.07 13.92 3.61
N ASP A 42 -3.84 13.46 4.60
CA ASP A 42 -3.50 13.67 5.99
C ASP A 42 -2.14 13.05 6.32
N ALA A 43 -1.31 13.74 7.07
CA ALA A 43 -0.06 13.21 7.60
C ALA A 43 -0.34 11.92 8.38
N GLY A 44 0.57 10.93 8.29
CA GLY A 44 0.42 9.66 9.00
C GLY A 44 -0.35 8.55 8.26
N ARG A 45 -0.75 8.77 6.99
CA ARG A 45 -1.40 7.75 6.14
C ARG A 45 -0.61 7.42 4.87
N SER A 46 0.63 7.86 4.79
CA SER A 46 1.46 7.67 3.60
C SER A 46 2.51 6.59 3.85
N ILE A 47 2.13 5.34 3.64
CA ILE A 47 3.07 4.22 3.70
C ILE A 47 4.03 4.31 2.51
N ASN A 48 5.34 4.31 2.79
CA ASN A 48 6.32 4.03 1.76
C ASN A 48 6.36 2.54 1.45
N LEU A 49 6.61 2.26 0.20
CA LEU A 49 6.76 0.91 -0.32
C LEU A 49 8.23 0.59 -0.53
N ALA A 50 8.57 -0.67 -0.30
CA ALA A 50 9.83 -1.25 -0.73
C ALA A 50 9.67 -1.83 -2.14
N LEU A 51 9.98 -1.04 -3.17
CA LEU A 51 9.83 -1.45 -4.57
C LEU A 51 11.03 -2.31 -4.99
N SER A 52 10.75 -3.57 -5.33
CA SER A 52 11.74 -4.54 -5.80
C SER A 52 11.86 -4.52 -7.33
N ASN A 53 12.87 -5.25 -7.85
CA ASN A 53 13.07 -5.44 -9.29
C ASN A 53 11.82 -5.99 -10.01
N ARG A 54 10.96 -6.78 -9.34
CA ARG A 54 9.69 -7.24 -9.93
C ARG A 54 8.75 -6.08 -10.24
N GLY A 55 8.62 -5.14 -9.28
CA GLY A 55 7.81 -3.95 -9.48
C GLY A 55 8.40 -3.03 -10.55
N LEU A 56 9.71 -2.80 -10.53
CA LEU A 56 10.41 -2.02 -11.56
C LEU A 56 10.22 -2.60 -12.96
N ARG A 57 10.32 -3.93 -13.10
CA ARG A 57 10.08 -4.60 -14.39
C ARG A 57 8.67 -4.35 -14.92
N SER A 58 7.67 -4.36 -14.04
CA SER A 58 6.27 -4.11 -14.43
C SER A 58 6.08 -2.66 -14.91
N LEU A 59 6.71 -1.71 -14.24
CA LEU A 59 6.71 -0.29 -14.62
C LEU A 59 7.47 -0.06 -15.94
N LYS A 60 8.61 -0.73 -16.13
CA LYS A 60 9.37 -0.71 -17.40
C LYS A 60 8.54 -1.23 -18.57
N ILE A 61 7.80 -2.33 -18.40
CA ILE A 61 6.89 -2.87 -19.43
C ILE A 61 5.79 -1.85 -19.77
N ALA A 62 5.38 -1.02 -18.81
CA ALA A 62 4.43 0.06 -19.04
C ALA A 62 5.05 1.33 -19.64
N GLY A 63 6.37 1.37 -19.88
CA GLY A 63 7.09 2.53 -20.43
C GLY A 63 7.37 3.62 -19.39
N LEU A 64 7.41 3.29 -18.09
CA LEU A 64 7.54 4.24 -16.99
C LEU A 64 8.92 4.17 -16.30
N GLU A 65 9.91 3.53 -16.90
CA GLU A 65 11.23 3.32 -16.28
C GLU A 65 11.88 4.63 -15.84
N ASP A 66 11.98 5.63 -16.73
CA ASP A 66 12.62 6.91 -16.42
C ASP A 66 11.80 7.72 -15.41
N ALA A 67 10.48 7.80 -15.62
CA ALA A 67 9.60 8.57 -14.74
C ALA A 67 9.53 8.04 -13.30
N VAL A 68 9.64 6.73 -13.12
CA VAL A 68 9.65 6.15 -11.78
C VAL A 68 10.97 6.37 -11.07
N HIS A 69 12.10 6.41 -11.79
CA HIS A 69 13.42 6.61 -11.19
C HIS A 69 13.53 7.90 -10.38
N GLU A 70 12.83 8.96 -10.79
CA GLU A 70 12.79 10.23 -10.05
C GLU A 70 12.09 10.12 -8.69
N LEU A 71 11.29 9.09 -8.47
CA LEU A 71 10.56 8.84 -7.23
C LEU A 71 11.27 7.88 -6.28
N LEU A 72 12.41 7.30 -6.70
CA LEU A 72 13.07 6.22 -5.98
C LEU A 72 14.21 6.71 -5.08
N ILE A 73 14.33 6.07 -3.92
CA ILE A 73 15.53 6.15 -3.11
C ILE A 73 16.10 4.73 -2.98
N PRO A 74 17.28 4.45 -3.55
CA PRO A 74 17.91 3.15 -3.41
C PRO A 74 18.24 2.82 -1.96
N MET A 75 17.85 1.63 -1.52
CA MET A 75 18.21 1.04 -0.23
C MET A 75 19.10 -0.19 -0.51
N THR A 76 20.41 -0.03 -0.38
CA THR A 76 21.39 -1.05 -0.74
C THR A 76 21.46 -2.22 0.24
N GLY A 77 20.90 -2.04 1.43
CA GLY A 77 20.86 -3.08 2.46
C GLY A 77 19.90 -2.71 3.60
N ARG A 78 19.90 -3.58 4.61
CA ARG A 78 19.21 -3.37 5.86
C ARG A 78 20.18 -2.80 6.88
N MET A 79 19.91 -1.60 7.41
CA MET A 79 20.65 -1.03 8.53
C MET A 79 20.05 -1.58 9.84
N ILE A 80 20.70 -2.57 10.41
CA ILE A 80 20.24 -3.22 11.62
C ILE A 80 20.73 -2.42 12.84
N HIS A 81 19.80 -2.09 13.74
CA HIS A 81 20.06 -1.39 14.99
C HIS A 81 19.96 -2.33 16.18
N GLU A 82 21.11 -2.74 16.70
CA GLU A 82 21.16 -3.65 17.85
C GLU A 82 20.66 -2.97 19.14
N LYS A 83 19.96 -3.73 19.96
CA LYS A 83 19.44 -3.22 21.24
C LYS A 83 20.55 -3.01 22.27
N THR A 84 21.39 -4.04 22.46
CA THR A 84 22.32 -4.12 23.58
C THR A 84 23.56 -3.24 23.37
N SER A 85 24.18 -3.30 22.20
CA SER A 85 25.40 -2.56 21.90
C SER A 85 25.12 -1.14 21.38
N GLN A 86 23.87 -0.86 20.99
CA GLN A 86 23.45 0.33 20.25
C GLN A 86 24.24 0.57 18.94
N LYS A 87 24.96 -0.45 18.48
CA LYS A 87 25.69 -0.42 17.22
C LYS A 87 24.74 -0.62 16.06
N THR A 88 25.16 -0.10 14.93
CA THR A 88 24.47 -0.31 13.65
C THR A 88 25.41 -1.04 12.70
N PHE A 89 24.86 -1.91 11.87
CA PHE A 89 25.59 -2.51 10.77
C PHE A 89 24.71 -2.62 9.53
N LEU A 90 25.29 -2.39 8.37
CA LEU A 90 24.62 -2.56 7.09
C LEU A 90 24.73 -4.02 6.65
N SER A 91 23.58 -4.69 6.49
CA SER A 91 23.47 -6.02 5.90
C SER A 91 23.00 -5.87 4.46
N PRO A 92 23.86 -6.07 3.44
CA PRO A 92 23.48 -5.93 2.04
C PRO A 92 22.38 -6.93 1.67
N TYR A 93 21.56 -6.60 0.67
CA TYR A 93 20.57 -7.54 0.14
C TYR A 93 21.23 -8.68 -0.64
N SER A 94 22.36 -8.41 -1.28
CA SER A 94 23.11 -9.33 -2.13
C SER A 94 24.59 -8.95 -2.13
N GLY A 95 25.44 -9.83 -2.65
CA GLY A 95 26.83 -9.54 -2.95
C GLY A 95 27.02 -8.76 -4.27
N ARG A 96 25.95 -8.42 -4.98
CA ARG A 96 25.98 -7.64 -6.22
C ARG A 96 25.48 -6.23 -5.98
N GLU A 97 26.16 -5.23 -6.55
CA GLU A 97 25.85 -3.82 -6.32
C GLU A 97 24.53 -3.38 -6.96
N ASP A 98 24.05 -4.08 -7.99
CA ASP A 98 22.81 -3.81 -8.70
C ASP A 98 21.56 -4.48 -8.08
N GLU A 99 21.74 -5.28 -7.03
CA GLU A 99 20.65 -5.97 -6.33
C GLU A 99 20.27 -5.27 -5.03
N TYR A 100 19.31 -4.36 -5.12
CA TYR A 100 18.76 -3.61 -3.99
C TYR A 100 17.26 -3.40 -4.17
N ILE A 101 16.63 -2.87 -3.14
CA ILE A 101 15.24 -2.41 -3.20
C ILE A 101 15.20 -0.90 -3.13
N ASN A 102 14.06 -0.30 -3.49
CA ASN A 102 13.91 1.15 -3.49
C ASN A 102 12.78 1.56 -2.54
N SER A 103 12.99 2.60 -1.76
CA SER A 103 11.90 3.31 -1.12
C SER A 103 11.17 4.16 -2.15
N VAL A 104 9.85 4.11 -2.13
CA VAL A 104 8.98 4.93 -2.97
C VAL A 104 7.71 5.30 -2.22
N SER A 105 7.30 6.56 -2.35
CA SER A 105 6.02 7.01 -1.83
C SER A 105 4.87 6.31 -2.56
N ARG A 106 4.00 5.59 -1.84
CA ARG A 106 2.81 4.96 -2.41
C ARG A 106 1.89 5.96 -3.10
N PRO A 107 1.54 7.11 -2.49
CA PRO A 107 0.78 8.16 -3.17
C PRO A 107 1.50 8.73 -4.38
N GLY A 108 2.82 8.97 -4.28
CA GLY A 108 3.63 9.48 -5.40
C GLY A 108 3.60 8.56 -6.60
N LEU A 109 3.81 7.25 -6.38
CA LEU A 109 3.74 6.25 -7.45
C LEU A 109 2.31 6.14 -8.03
N ASN A 110 1.27 6.21 -7.20
CA ASN A 110 -0.10 6.18 -7.68
C ASN A 110 -0.46 7.42 -8.52
N LYS A 111 0.00 8.62 -8.09
CA LYS A 111 -0.15 9.85 -8.88
C LYS A 111 0.51 9.74 -10.24
N LEU A 112 1.73 9.20 -10.31
CA LEU A 112 2.43 8.96 -11.58
C LEU A 112 1.58 8.07 -12.49
N LEU A 113 1.10 6.92 -12.01
CA LEU A 113 0.30 6.00 -12.78
C LEU A 113 -1.00 6.63 -13.29
N LEU A 114 -1.73 7.35 -12.45
CA LEU A 114 -2.97 8.02 -12.82
C LEU A 114 -2.75 9.15 -13.84
N ASN A 115 -1.64 9.88 -13.74
CA ASN A 115 -1.29 10.89 -14.72
C ASN A 115 -1.00 10.29 -16.10
N GLU A 116 -0.38 9.12 -16.14
CA GLU A 116 -0.13 8.41 -17.41
C GLU A 116 -1.43 7.81 -17.99
N VAL A 117 -2.31 7.31 -17.14
CA VAL A 117 -3.65 6.83 -17.53
C VAL A 117 -4.47 7.95 -18.19
N ASP A 118 -4.47 9.15 -17.62
CA ASP A 118 -5.25 10.29 -18.15
C ASP A 118 -4.77 10.80 -19.52
N LYS A 119 -3.56 10.43 -19.95
CA LYS A 119 -3.07 10.78 -21.30
C LYS A 119 -3.71 9.93 -22.41
N LEU A 120 -4.39 8.84 -22.06
CA LEU A 120 -4.92 7.86 -22.99
C LEU A 120 -6.40 8.15 -23.30
N SER A 121 -6.72 8.39 -24.57
CA SER A 121 -8.08 8.75 -25.03
C SER A 121 -9.10 7.60 -24.94
N ASN A 122 -8.62 6.36 -24.81
CA ASN A 122 -9.43 5.14 -24.66
C ASN A 122 -9.64 4.74 -23.19
N VAL A 123 -9.36 5.65 -22.24
CA VAL A 123 -9.61 5.43 -20.81
C VAL A 123 -10.62 6.45 -20.29
N LYS A 124 -11.59 5.96 -19.50
CA LYS A 124 -12.49 6.76 -18.67
C LYS A 124 -12.21 6.48 -17.22
N THR A 125 -11.77 7.48 -16.46
CA THR A 125 -11.55 7.37 -15.00
C THR A 125 -12.71 8.02 -14.24
N VAL A 126 -13.25 7.32 -13.24
CA VAL A 126 -14.37 7.75 -12.41
C VAL A 126 -14.00 7.59 -10.94
N PHE A 127 -14.06 8.67 -10.17
CA PHE A 127 -13.79 8.70 -8.73
C PHE A 127 -15.07 8.87 -7.91
N ASN A 128 -14.99 8.69 -6.59
CA ASN A 128 -16.11 8.81 -5.63
C ASN A 128 -17.25 7.82 -5.91
N HIS A 129 -16.95 6.66 -6.50
CA HIS A 129 -17.95 5.65 -6.84
C HIS A 129 -17.60 4.31 -6.20
N GLU A 130 -18.37 3.88 -5.20
CA GLU A 130 -18.20 2.61 -4.52
C GLU A 130 -18.94 1.49 -5.25
N CYS A 131 -18.25 0.39 -5.53
CA CYS A 131 -18.87 -0.80 -6.11
C CYS A 131 -19.78 -1.48 -5.08
N VAL A 132 -21.08 -1.58 -5.40
CA VAL A 132 -22.09 -2.16 -4.52
C VAL A 132 -22.58 -3.53 -5.00
N SER A 133 -22.50 -3.82 -6.30
CA SER A 133 -22.84 -5.14 -6.84
C SER A 133 -22.09 -5.44 -8.13
N VAL A 134 -21.91 -6.74 -8.42
CA VAL A 134 -21.31 -7.25 -9.67
C VAL A 134 -22.20 -8.36 -10.21
N ASP A 135 -22.53 -8.28 -11.49
CA ASP A 135 -23.22 -9.32 -12.25
C ASP A 135 -22.21 -10.01 -13.18
N PHE A 136 -22.06 -11.32 -13.02
CA PHE A 136 -21.15 -12.14 -13.83
C PHE A 136 -21.86 -12.79 -15.03
N GLU A 137 -23.18 -12.89 -15.06
CA GLU A 137 -23.90 -13.41 -16.24
C GLU A 137 -23.83 -12.41 -17.38
N THR A 138 -24.16 -11.15 -17.07
CA THR A 138 -24.01 -10.01 -17.97
C THR A 138 -22.92 -9.09 -17.41
N PRO A 139 -21.64 -9.29 -17.75
CA PRO A 139 -20.53 -8.61 -17.05
C PRO A 139 -20.78 -7.12 -16.84
N SER A 140 -21.20 -6.77 -15.65
CA SER A 140 -21.51 -5.40 -15.24
C SER A 140 -21.29 -5.20 -13.75
N ALA A 141 -21.05 -3.97 -13.34
CA ALA A 141 -21.00 -3.60 -11.93
C ALA A 141 -21.76 -2.31 -11.68
N THR A 142 -22.47 -2.28 -10.58
CA THR A 142 -23.22 -1.11 -10.12
C THR A 142 -22.44 -0.40 -9.03
N PHE A 143 -22.38 0.90 -9.15
CA PHE A 143 -21.63 1.78 -8.27
C PHE A 143 -22.54 2.83 -7.66
N LYS A 144 -22.34 3.14 -6.39
CA LYS A 144 -22.99 4.23 -5.69
C LYS A 144 -22.06 5.44 -5.64
N GLU A 145 -22.49 6.56 -6.16
CA GLU A 145 -21.80 7.84 -6.08
C GLU A 145 -21.96 8.44 -4.67
N PHE A 146 -20.88 8.86 -4.04
CA PHE A 146 -20.91 9.33 -2.64
C PHE A 146 -21.70 10.60 -2.41
N GLU A 147 -21.69 11.55 -3.33
CA GLU A 147 -22.34 12.85 -3.15
C GLU A 147 -23.85 12.79 -3.38
N THR A 148 -24.25 12.09 -4.44
CA THR A 148 -25.67 12.05 -4.87
C THR A 148 -26.41 10.79 -4.42
N GLU A 149 -25.68 9.79 -3.92
CA GLU A 149 -26.16 8.45 -3.59
C GLU A 149 -26.79 7.70 -4.79
N LYS A 150 -26.67 8.23 -6.01
CA LYS A 150 -27.20 7.62 -7.22
C LYS A 150 -26.41 6.37 -7.59
N GLU A 151 -27.14 5.38 -8.08
CA GLU A 151 -26.54 4.17 -8.63
C GLU A 151 -26.33 4.30 -10.13
N ILE A 152 -25.14 3.92 -10.58
CA ILE A 152 -24.73 3.92 -11.98
C ILE A 152 -24.15 2.55 -12.30
N THR A 153 -24.64 1.91 -13.38
CA THR A 153 -24.14 0.61 -13.82
C THR A 153 -23.26 0.76 -15.04
N TYR A 154 -22.05 0.18 -14.98
CA TYR A 154 -21.15 0.05 -16.13
C TYR A 154 -21.13 -1.40 -16.60
N LYS A 155 -21.31 -1.60 -17.91
CA LYS A 155 -21.20 -2.90 -18.60
C LYS A 155 -19.83 -3.01 -19.26
N ALA A 156 -19.29 -4.22 -19.32
CA ALA A 156 -18.02 -4.51 -19.97
C ALA A 156 -18.01 -5.94 -20.55
N ASP A 157 -16.99 -6.26 -21.33
CA ASP A 157 -16.74 -7.65 -21.77
C ASP A 157 -16.03 -8.44 -20.66
N VAL A 158 -15.20 -7.77 -19.85
CA VAL A 158 -14.44 -8.36 -18.72
C VAL A 158 -14.33 -7.33 -17.59
N ILE A 159 -14.42 -7.83 -16.35
CA ILE A 159 -14.26 -7.07 -15.11
C ILE A 159 -12.95 -7.46 -14.43
N PHE A 160 -12.15 -6.49 -14.01
CA PHE A 160 -11.00 -6.69 -13.15
C PHE A 160 -11.24 -6.07 -11.77
N GLY A 161 -11.29 -6.93 -10.73
CA GLY A 161 -11.33 -6.51 -9.33
C GLY A 161 -9.92 -6.25 -8.81
N THR A 162 -9.58 -4.98 -8.63
CA THR A 162 -8.30 -4.50 -8.06
C THR A 162 -8.56 -3.60 -6.85
N ASP A 163 -9.70 -3.84 -6.19
CA ASP A 163 -10.36 -3.04 -5.17
C ASP A 163 -9.90 -3.35 -3.74
N GLY A 164 -8.73 -4.01 -3.63
CA GLY A 164 -8.00 -4.15 -2.38
C GLY A 164 -8.51 -5.28 -1.47
N ALA A 165 -8.01 -5.30 -0.23
CA ALA A 165 -8.28 -6.38 0.73
C ALA A 165 -9.78 -6.53 1.07
N GLY A 166 -10.56 -5.45 1.01
CA GLY A 166 -12.02 -5.46 1.19
C GLY A 166 -12.83 -5.61 -0.10
N SER A 167 -12.32 -6.29 -1.11
CA SER A 167 -12.86 -6.38 -2.47
C SER A 167 -14.34 -6.74 -2.54
N ALA A 168 -15.12 -5.87 -3.19
CA ALA A 168 -16.53 -6.10 -3.54
C ALA A 168 -16.66 -7.14 -4.65
N VAL A 169 -15.72 -7.19 -5.60
CA VAL A 169 -15.72 -8.20 -6.66
C VAL A 169 -15.51 -9.61 -6.06
N ARG A 170 -14.57 -9.75 -5.12
CA ARG A 170 -14.37 -11.02 -4.39
C ARG A 170 -15.61 -11.37 -3.57
N ALA A 171 -16.26 -10.41 -2.90
CA ALA A 171 -17.50 -10.64 -2.17
C ALA A 171 -18.62 -11.15 -3.09
N ALA A 172 -18.76 -10.58 -4.28
CA ALA A 172 -19.72 -11.07 -5.28
C ALA A 172 -19.42 -12.53 -5.70
N MET A 173 -18.13 -12.89 -5.91
CA MET A 173 -17.73 -14.28 -6.22
C MET A 173 -18.09 -15.26 -5.08
N ILE A 174 -17.99 -14.84 -3.82
CA ILE A 174 -18.39 -15.66 -2.65
C ILE A 174 -19.89 -15.92 -2.64
N HIS A 175 -20.68 -14.93 -3.03
CA HIS A 175 -22.14 -15.02 -2.99
C HIS A 175 -22.76 -15.71 -4.22
N ASP A 176 -22.00 -15.92 -5.29
CA ASP A 176 -22.46 -16.64 -6.47
C ASP A 176 -22.52 -18.16 -6.19
N LYS A 177 -23.75 -18.66 -6.02
CA LYS A 177 -24.01 -20.08 -5.73
C LYS A 177 -23.70 -21.02 -6.90
N SER A 178 -23.57 -20.50 -8.11
CA SER A 178 -23.22 -21.28 -9.31
C SER A 178 -21.71 -21.52 -9.43
N PHE A 179 -20.92 -20.92 -8.56
CA PHE A 179 -19.47 -20.86 -8.65
C PHE A 179 -18.79 -21.37 -7.37
N LEU A 180 -17.89 -22.32 -7.49
CA LEU A 180 -17.11 -22.83 -6.37
C LEU A 180 -15.95 -21.86 -6.08
N PHE A 181 -16.05 -21.16 -4.95
CA PHE A 181 -15.05 -20.21 -4.51
C PHE A 181 -14.60 -20.50 -3.09
N ASN A 182 -13.30 -20.66 -2.91
CA ASN A 182 -12.70 -20.89 -1.60
C ASN A 182 -12.04 -19.62 -1.08
N ILE A 183 -12.27 -19.29 0.18
CA ILE A 183 -11.65 -18.14 0.83
C ILE A 183 -11.22 -18.49 2.25
N SER A 184 -10.09 -17.95 2.65
CA SER A 184 -9.58 -18.02 4.01
C SER A 184 -9.02 -16.64 4.40
N HIS A 185 -9.38 -16.18 5.59
CA HIS A 185 -8.83 -14.99 6.21
C HIS A 185 -8.04 -15.41 7.46
N GLN A 186 -6.83 -14.92 7.58
CA GLN A 186 -6.00 -15.12 8.77
C GLN A 186 -5.54 -13.76 9.28
N TRP A 187 -6.08 -13.35 10.41
CA TRP A 187 -5.65 -12.13 11.09
C TRP A 187 -4.42 -12.43 11.93
N LEU A 188 -3.44 -11.53 11.90
CA LEU A 188 -2.25 -11.63 12.72
C LEU A 188 -2.55 -11.05 14.11
N GLU A 189 -1.85 -11.55 15.11
CA GLU A 189 -1.90 -11.02 16.48
C GLU A 189 -1.23 -9.64 16.61
N HIS A 190 -0.54 -9.21 15.56
CA HIS A 190 0.16 -7.93 15.45
C HIS A 190 -0.63 -6.96 14.59
N GLY A 191 -0.55 -5.71 14.99
CA GLY A 191 -0.89 -4.56 14.16
C GLY A 191 0.34 -3.72 13.86
N TYR A 192 0.12 -2.62 13.17
CA TYR A 192 1.17 -1.64 12.92
C TYR A 192 0.69 -0.22 13.21
N LYS A 193 1.66 0.65 13.52
CA LYS A 193 1.46 2.09 13.71
C LYS A 193 2.46 2.83 12.85
N GLU A 194 1.97 3.79 12.09
CA GLU A 194 2.83 4.69 11.32
C GLU A 194 3.29 5.84 12.20
N LEU A 195 4.57 6.16 12.10
CA LEU A 195 5.23 7.29 12.72
C LEU A 195 6.14 7.95 11.68
N GLU A 196 6.68 9.10 11.99
CA GLU A 196 7.56 9.84 11.07
C GLU A 196 8.77 10.41 11.79
N ILE A 197 9.95 10.25 11.21
CA ILE A 197 11.13 11.01 11.53
C ILE A 197 11.14 12.21 10.58
N LEU A 198 10.92 13.41 11.12
CA LEU A 198 10.97 14.65 10.34
C LEU A 198 12.36 14.92 9.78
N PRO A 199 12.48 15.61 8.64
CA PRO A 199 13.78 15.98 8.08
C PRO A 199 14.63 16.77 9.06
N GLY A 200 15.93 16.71 8.88
CA GLY A 200 16.88 17.56 9.56
C GLY A 200 16.97 18.94 8.94
N GLU A 201 17.98 19.71 9.35
CA GLU A 201 18.25 21.03 8.78
C GLU A 201 18.46 20.93 7.25
N ASN A 202 17.93 21.91 6.52
CA ASN A 202 17.99 21.98 5.05
C ASN A 202 17.47 20.71 4.34
N ASN A 203 16.42 20.09 4.86
CA ASN A 203 15.87 18.82 4.38
C ASN A 203 16.90 17.66 4.39
N GLY A 204 17.87 17.73 5.30
CA GLY A 204 18.87 16.68 5.47
C GLY A 204 18.31 15.43 6.13
N TYR A 205 18.90 14.28 5.83
CA TYR A 205 18.54 13.00 6.44
C TYR A 205 19.19 12.87 7.82
N LYS A 206 18.40 12.61 8.87
CA LYS A 206 18.90 12.43 10.25
C LYS A 206 19.59 11.07 10.49
N ILE A 207 19.30 10.09 9.65
CA ILE A 207 19.91 8.76 9.66
C ILE A 207 20.32 8.38 8.22
N TYR A 208 21.03 7.28 8.04
CA TYR A 208 21.58 6.91 6.75
C TYR A 208 20.51 6.71 5.67
N LYS A 209 20.55 7.52 4.60
CA LYS A 209 19.52 7.57 3.55
C LYS A 209 19.34 6.25 2.80
N ASN A 210 20.43 5.57 2.46
CA ASN A 210 20.41 4.49 1.47
C ASN A 210 20.27 3.11 2.11
N ALA A 211 19.41 2.98 3.14
CA ALA A 211 19.11 1.70 3.78
C ALA A 211 17.66 1.60 4.24
N LEU A 212 17.15 0.38 4.31
CA LEU A 212 15.99 0.07 5.14
C LEU A 212 16.47 -0.08 6.58
N HIS A 213 16.10 0.85 7.45
CA HIS A 213 16.43 0.75 8.86
C HIS A 213 15.51 -0.24 9.56
N ILE A 214 16.08 -1.10 10.41
CA ILE A 214 15.35 -2.13 11.16
C ILE A 214 15.86 -2.16 12.61
N TRP A 215 14.94 -2.06 13.56
CA TRP A 215 15.17 -2.26 15.00
C TRP A 215 14.42 -3.53 15.44
N PRO A 216 15.04 -4.72 15.33
CA PRO A 216 14.40 -5.96 15.74
C PRO A 216 14.39 -6.07 17.28
N ARG A 217 13.23 -6.47 17.87
CA ARG A 217 13.04 -6.58 19.33
C ARG A 217 12.25 -7.83 19.73
N GLY A 218 12.42 -8.93 19.00
CA GLY A 218 11.70 -10.16 19.26
C GLY A 218 10.23 -10.08 18.85
N GLU A 219 9.34 -9.82 19.80
CA GLU A 219 7.89 -9.75 19.56
C GLU A 219 7.45 -8.46 18.85
N TYR A 220 8.29 -7.46 18.75
CA TYR A 220 7.99 -6.19 18.09
C TYR A 220 9.19 -5.70 17.28
N MET A 221 8.90 -4.88 16.32
CA MET A 221 9.91 -4.37 15.40
C MET A 221 9.54 -2.97 14.94
N LEU A 222 10.56 -2.15 14.73
CA LEU A 222 10.42 -0.86 14.08
C LEU A 222 11.24 -0.85 12.80
N ILE A 223 10.68 -0.32 11.72
CA ILE A 223 11.38 -0.09 10.47
C ILE A 223 11.26 1.37 10.07
N ALA A 224 12.22 1.87 9.27
CA ALA A 224 12.13 3.20 8.68
C ALA A 224 12.63 3.19 7.25
N LEU A 225 11.86 3.84 6.37
CA LEU A 225 12.14 3.99 4.94
C LEU A 225 12.29 5.49 4.61
N PRO A 226 13.32 5.88 3.84
CA PRO A 226 13.56 7.28 3.51
C PRO A 226 12.51 7.86 2.54
N ASN A 227 12.21 9.15 2.69
CA ASN A 227 11.40 9.98 1.79
C ASN A 227 12.29 10.97 1.03
N LEU A 228 11.81 11.46 -0.13
CA LEU A 228 12.57 12.41 -0.95
C LEU A 228 12.77 13.78 -0.28
N ASP A 229 11.94 14.15 0.67
CA ASP A 229 12.00 15.39 1.43
C ASP A 229 12.97 15.37 2.64
N GLY A 230 13.69 14.24 2.83
CA GLY A 230 14.62 14.06 3.95
C GLY A 230 14.00 13.45 5.19
N SER A 231 12.69 13.24 5.22
CA SER A 231 12.00 12.51 6.29
C SER A 231 12.14 10.99 6.14
N PHE A 232 11.66 10.25 7.14
CA PHE A 232 11.51 8.80 7.07
C PHE A 232 10.11 8.40 7.52
N THR A 233 9.44 7.58 6.73
CA THR A 233 8.25 6.86 7.18
C THR A 233 8.67 5.71 8.09
N VAL A 234 8.17 5.72 9.30
CA VAL A 234 8.49 4.74 10.35
C VAL A 234 7.28 3.87 10.61
N THR A 235 7.48 2.55 10.67
CA THR A 235 6.41 1.61 10.99
C THR A 235 6.79 0.79 12.23
N LEU A 236 6.00 0.92 13.29
CA LEU A 236 6.08 0.10 14.47
C LEU A 236 5.13 -1.09 14.34
N PHE A 237 5.66 -2.31 14.35
CA PHE A 237 4.89 -3.54 14.47
C PHE A 237 4.85 -3.96 15.93
N LEU A 238 3.63 -4.17 16.46
CA LEU A 238 3.40 -4.45 17.87
C LEU A 238 2.22 -5.41 18.04
N PRO A 239 2.26 -6.35 19.00
CA PRO A 239 1.10 -7.16 19.35
C PRO A 239 -0.11 -6.30 19.73
N HIS A 240 -1.33 -6.74 19.37
CA HIS A 240 -2.54 -6.07 19.82
C HIS A 240 -2.71 -6.21 21.35
N LYS A 241 -2.43 -7.39 21.90
CA LYS A 241 -2.60 -7.75 23.32
C LYS A 241 -1.69 -8.93 23.72
N ASN A 242 -1.81 -9.36 24.99
CA ASN A 242 -1.13 -10.54 25.53
C ASN A 242 0.41 -10.50 25.47
N SER A 243 1.00 -9.32 25.49
CA SER A 243 2.45 -9.09 25.55
C SER A 243 2.76 -7.99 26.58
N LYS A 244 3.99 -8.00 27.09
CA LYS A 244 4.50 -6.94 27.98
C LYS A 244 4.27 -5.55 27.39
N TYR A 245 4.56 -5.40 26.10
CA TYR A 245 4.27 -4.21 25.31
C TYR A 245 3.33 -4.58 24.17
N SER A 246 2.18 -3.94 24.17
CA SER A 246 1.12 -4.14 23.17
C SER A 246 0.33 -2.84 22.99
N PHE A 247 -0.49 -2.74 21.96
CA PHE A 247 -1.38 -1.61 21.82
C PHE A 247 -2.38 -1.50 22.99
N GLU A 248 -2.74 -2.62 23.60
CA GLU A 248 -3.60 -2.66 24.79
C GLU A 248 -2.91 -2.08 26.05
N THR A 249 -1.58 -2.26 26.18
CA THR A 249 -0.83 -1.81 27.36
C THR A 249 -0.30 -0.38 27.24
N LEU A 250 -0.03 0.11 26.04
CA LEU A 250 0.50 1.45 25.77
C LEU A 250 -0.63 2.50 25.64
N THR A 251 -1.28 2.80 26.75
CA THR A 251 -2.54 3.56 26.82
C THR A 251 -2.38 5.05 27.13
N ASN A 252 -1.18 5.50 27.47
CA ASN A 252 -0.90 6.91 27.79
C ASN A 252 0.51 7.32 27.37
N PRO A 253 0.81 8.64 27.25
CA PRO A 253 2.10 9.16 26.83
C PRO A 253 3.28 8.60 27.63
N GLU A 254 3.19 8.52 28.95
CA GLU A 254 4.27 8.10 29.83
C GLU A 254 4.67 6.63 29.56
N LYS A 255 3.70 5.76 29.28
CA LYS A 255 3.96 4.36 28.91
C LYS A 255 4.61 4.24 27.55
N VAL A 256 4.18 5.04 26.58
CA VAL A 256 4.77 5.08 25.23
C VAL A 256 6.22 5.56 25.29
N GLU A 257 6.50 6.64 26.02
CA GLU A 257 7.86 7.15 26.20
C GLU A 257 8.75 6.14 26.92
N ALA A 258 8.26 5.52 27.99
CA ALA A 258 9.00 4.49 28.71
C ALA A 258 9.33 3.28 27.82
N PHE A 259 8.38 2.84 26.99
CA PHE A 259 8.59 1.78 26.02
C PHE A 259 9.67 2.15 25.00
N PHE A 260 9.58 3.33 24.37
CA PHE A 260 10.60 3.75 23.41
C PHE A 260 11.95 4.00 24.06
N LYS A 261 12.00 4.56 25.26
CA LYS A 261 13.24 4.76 26.02
C LYS A 261 13.94 3.44 26.32
N GLN A 262 13.17 2.40 26.63
CA GLN A 262 13.73 1.07 26.95
C GLN A 262 14.09 0.27 25.68
N GLU A 263 13.24 0.29 24.65
CA GLU A 263 13.38 -0.62 23.52
C GLU A 263 14.02 0.06 22.29
N PHE A 264 13.80 1.38 22.13
CA PHE A 264 14.26 2.14 20.96
C PHE A 264 14.90 3.49 21.36
N PRO A 265 15.89 3.53 22.29
CA PRO A 265 16.41 4.78 22.84
C PRO A 265 16.94 5.72 21.75
N ASN A 266 17.54 5.20 20.68
CA ASN A 266 18.07 5.99 19.56
C ASN A 266 16.97 6.60 18.69
N VAL A 267 15.75 6.05 18.72
CA VAL A 267 14.62 6.56 17.93
C VAL A 267 13.91 7.69 18.66
N LEU A 268 13.83 7.65 19.98
CA LEU A 268 13.15 8.65 20.79
C LEU A 268 13.66 10.09 20.50
N ALA A 269 14.96 10.23 20.32
CA ALA A 269 15.57 11.52 19.96
C ALA A 269 15.28 11.97 18.52
N LEU A 270 14.88 11.06 17.64
CA LEU A 270 14.58 11.33 16.22
C LEU A 270 13.13 11.77 16.00
N ILE A 271 12.23 11.41 16.92
CA ILE A 271 10.79 11.69 16.83
C ILE A 271 10.35 12.51 18.06
N PRO A 272 10.55 13.83 18.06
CA PRO A 272 10.28 14.68 19.24
C PRO A 272 8.79 14.73 19.62
N ASN A 273 7.89 14.54 18.66
CA ASN A 273 6.43 14.48 18.86
C ASN A 273 5.87 13.04 18.82
N LEU A 274 6.65 12.09 19.33
CA LEU A 274 6.34 10.65 19.28
C LEU A 274 4.96 10.31 19.86
N THR A 275 4.64 10.83 21.04
CA THR A 275 3.38 10.52 21.73
C THR A 275 2.17 11.07 21.00
N GLU A 276 2.26 12.28 20.45
CA GLU A 276 1.25 12.89 19.61
C GLU A 276 0.95 11.98 18.39
N GLN A 277 1.99 11.66 17.60
CA GLN A 277 1.86 10.77 16.45
C GLN A 277 1.31 9.38 16.86
N PHE A 278 1.75 8.84 18.01
CA PHE A 278 1.32 7.53 18.44
C PHE A 278 -0.19 7.48 18.73
N PHE A 279 -0.78 8.53 19.30
CA PHE A 279 -2.20 8.55 19.64
C PHE A 279 -3.09 9.06 18.50
N GLU A 280 -2.60 9.95 17.66
CA GLU A 280 -3.36 10.47 16.51
C GLU A 280 -3.45 9.49 15.34
N ASN A 281 -2.37 8.76 15.06
CA ASN A 281 -2.35 7.84 13.94
C ASN A 281 -3.15 6.55 14.27
N PRO A 282 -3.92 6.01 13.32
CA PRO A 282 -4.68 4.78 13.54
C PRO A 282 -3.77 3.56 13.69
N ILE A 283 -4.26 2.54 14.37
CA ILE A 283 -3.64 1.20 14.37
C ILE A 283 -4.10 0.47 13.12
N GLY A 284 -3.15 0.09 12.27
CA GLY A 284 -3.41 -0.78 11.13
C GLY A 284 -3.42 -2.25 11.55
N THR A 285 -4.34 -3.01 10.99
CA THR A 285 -4.40 -4.46 11.17
C THR A 285 -3.62 -5.18 10.09
N LEU A 286 -3.01 -6.30 10.44
CA LEU A 286 -2.32 -7.18 9.51
C LEU A 286 -3.14 -8.46 9.33
N GLY A 287 -3.30 -8.88 8.08
CA GLY A 287 -4.05 -10.08 7.79
C GLY A 287 -3.75 -10.61 6.41
N THR A 288 -3.88 -11.92 6.26
CA THR A 288 -3.69 -12.61 4.99
C THR A 288 -5.04 -13.03 4.43
N VAL A 289 -5.28 -12.71 3.18
CA VAL A 289 -6.41 -13.21 2.40
C VAL A 289 -5.89 -14.23 1.39
N LYS A 290 -6.44 -15.43 1.40
CA LYS A 290 -6.17 -16.47 0.41
C LYS A 290 -7.49 -16.88 -0.21
N CYS A 291 -7.58 -16.88 -1.53
CA CYS A 291 -8.79 -17.32 -2.23
C CYS A 291 -8.45 -17.99 -3.56
N SER A 292 -9.39 -18.78 -4.05
CA SER A 292 -9.24 -19.51 -5.32
C SER A 292 -10.63 -19.95 -5.82
N PRO A 293 -10.84 -19.94 -7.15
CA PRO A 293 -9.99 -19.40 -8.21
C PRO A 293 -10.03 -17.87 -8.27
N TRP A 294 -9.05 -17.22 -8.91
CA TRP A 294 -9.01 -15.75 -9.06
C TRP A 294 -9.80 -15.24 -10.26
N HIS A 295 -10.50 -16.10 -10.96
CA HIS A 295 -11.31 -15.75 -12.13
C HIS A 295 -12.68 -16.36 -12.06
N HIS A 296 -13.66 -15.75 -12.70
CA HIS A 296 -15.03 -16.23 -12.81
C HIS A 296 -15.42 -16.32 -14.28
N SER A 297 -15.57 -17.56 -14.78
CA SER A 297 -16.16 -17.90 -16.10
C SER A 297 -15.63 -17.10 -17.30
N GLY A 298 -14.36 -16.66 -17.26
CA GLY A 298 -13.76 -15.82 -18.30
C GLY A 298 -14.30 -14.39 -18.37
N LYS A 299 -15.15 -13.98 -17.41
CA LYS A 299 -15.84 -12.68 -17.38
C LYS A 299 -15.32 -11.74 -16.29
N ALA A 300 -14.71 -12.29 -15.24
CA ALA A 300 -14.11 -11.50 -14.17
C ALA A 300 -12.79 -12.11 -13.70
N VAL A 301 -11.87 -11.24 -13.22
CA VAL A 301 -10.59 -11.61 -12.58
C VAL A 301 -10.34 -10.68 -11.41
N ILE A 302 -9.94 -11.24 -10.26
CA ILE A 302 -9.45 -10.46 -9.11
C ILE A 302 -7.91 -10.49 -9.08
N MET A 303 -7.28 -9.36 -8.72
CA MET A 303 -5.83 -9.18 -8.75
C MET A 303 -5.34 -8.34 -7.55
N GLY A 304 -4.05 -8.46 -7.24
CA GLY A 304 -3.45 -7.77 -6.11
C GLY A 304 -4.10 -8.15 -4.79
N ASP A 305 -4.30 -7.20 -3.89
CA ASP A 305 -4.88 -7.45 -2.56
C ASP A 305 -6.33 -7.97 -2.63
N ALA A 306 -7.06 -7.74 -3.73
CA ALA A 306 -8.37 -8.36 -3.95
C ALA A 306 -8.28 -9.89 -4.04
N ALA A 307 -7.17 -10.42 -4.56
CA ALA A 307 -6.93 -11.85 -4.73
C ALA A 307 -6.14 -12.47 -3.56
N HIS A 308 -5.12 -11.76 -3.05
CA HIS A 308 -4.15 -12.32 -2.10
C HIS A 308 -3.49 -11.24 -1.23
N ALA A 309 -4.27 -10.50 -0.45
CA ALA A 309 -3.73 -9.53 0.52
C ALA A 309 -2.83 -10.22 1.57
N MET A 310 -1.77 -9.52 1.95
CA MET A 310 -0.82 -9.94 3.01
C MET A 310 -0.58 -8.80 3.98
#